data_dd7a1ef8a3e70373305170f96542309a
#
_entry.id   dd7a1ef8a3e70373305170f96542309a
#
_cell.length_a   1.000
_cell.length_b   1.000
_cell.length_c   1.000
_cell.angle_alpha   90.00
_cell.angle_beta   90.00
_cell.angle_gamma   90.00
#
_symmetry.space_group_name_H-M   'P 1'
#
loop_
_entity.id
_entity.type
_entity.pdbx_description
1 polymer ?
#
loop_
_entity_poly.entity_id
_entity_poly.type
_entity_poly.pdbx_seq_one_letter_code
_entity_poly.pdbx_strand_id
1 'polypeptide(L)'
;MQAQTSSTTAAATTAAGVEDEVAVEHGKESYTHPEEVEEFVSRTGCDSLAIAIGTSHGAYKFKPSQCTRNADGILVPPPLRFDVLEECIKRLPGFPIVLHGSSSVPQEFVKMVNTYGGNMPDAIGIPEDQLRKAAQLAVCKINIDSDIRLAMTGNIRKYFYEHPDHFDPRQYLKPARQAVKDMVAHKIVHVLGSDGKA
;
A
#
# COMPACT_ATOMS: atom_id res chain seq x y z
N MET A 1 -17.39 -32.65 2.40
CA MET A 1 -15.96 -32.48 2.04
C MET A 1 -15.89 -31.27 1.11
N GLN A 2 -15.69 -30.06 1.67
CA GLN A 2 -15.49 -28.85 0.87
C GLN A 2 -14.02 -28.82 0.45
N ALA A 3 -13.78 -28.86 -0.86
CA ALA A 3 -12.44 -28.65 -1.41
C ALA A 3 -12.06 -27.18 -1.15
N GLN A 4 -11.04 -26.94 -0.31
CA GLN A 4 -10.37 -25.66 -0.27
C GLN A 4 -9.60 -25.50 -1.57
N THR A 5 -10.14 -24.70 -2.48
CA THR A 5 -9.38 -24.23 -3.65
C THR A 5 -8.35 -23.22 -3.15
N SER A 6 -7.08 -23.61 -3.13
CA SER A 6 -5.99 -22.68 -2.87
C SER A 6 -5.87 -21.72 -4.06
N SER A 7 -6.23 -20.46 -3.87
CA SER A 7 -6.02 -19.40 -4.87
C SER A 7 -4.52 -19.15 -5.03
N THR A 8 -4.03 -19.16 -6.27
CA THR A 8 -2.63 -18.90 -6.60
C THR A 8 -2.49 -17.45 -7.12
N THR A 9 -1.81 -16.60 -6.35
CA THR A 9 -1.42 -15.25 -6.78
C THR A 9 0.03 -15.28 -7.24
N ALA A 10 0.29 -14.84 -8.46
CA ALA A 10 1.64 -14.69 -8.99
C ALA A 10 2.01 -13.20 -9.14
N ALA A 11 3.30 -12.89 -9.17
CA ALA A 11 3.82 -11.55 -9.45
C ALA A 11 4.53 -11.55 -10.81
N ALA A 12 4.10 -10.70 -11.73
CA ALA A 12 4.64 -10.65 -13.09
C ALA A 12 5.88 -9.76 -13.21
N THR A 13 6.06 -8.79 -12.31
CA THR A 13 7.21 -7.88 -12.31
C THR A 13 7.54 -7.42 -10.89
N THR A 14 8.81 -7.13 -10.64
CA THR A 14 9.25 -6.51 -9.38
C THR A 14 8.81 -5.06 -9.33
N ALA A 15 7.98 -4.71 -8.35
CA ALA A 15 7.73 -3.31 -8.01
C ALA A 15 9.04 -2.63 -7.61
N ALA A 16 9.26 -1.37 -8.04
CA ALA A 16 10.42 -0.61 -7.58
C ALA A 16 10.38 -0.45 -6.06
N GLY A 17 11.42 -0.89 -5.36
CA GLY A 17 11.51 -0.85 -3.90
C GLY A 17 12.52 -1.85 -3.34
N VAL A 18 12.70 -1.82 -2.04
CA VAL A 18 13.52 -2.82 -1.34
C VAL A 18 12.59 -3.97 -0.95
N GLU A 19 12.57 -5.04 -1.74
CA GLU A 19 12.07 -6.35 -1.33
C GLU A 19 13.28 -7.23 -1.06
N ASP A 20 13.36 -7.80 0.13
CA ASP A 20 14.32 -8.84 0.51
C ASP A 20 15.78 -8.58 0.05
N GLU A 21 16.35 -7.45 0.44
CA GLU A 21 17.77 -7.08 0.23
C GLU A 21 18.18 -6.75 -1.24
N VAL A 22 17.28 -6.78 -2.19
CA VAL A 22 17.58 -6.34 -3.56
C VAL A 22 17.18 -4.88 -3.75
N ALA A 23 18.17 -3.98 -3.74
CA ALA A 23 17.98 -2.58 -4.10
C ALA A 23 17.77 -2.48 -5.62
N VAL A 24 16.55 -2.23 -6.07
CA VAL A 24 16.28 -1.84 -7.47
C VAL A 24 16.70 -0.38 -7.61
N GLU A 25 17.68 -0.10 -8.48
CA GLU A 25 18.13 1.27 -8.77
C GLU A 25 16.95 2.12 -9.25
N HIS A 26 16.66 3.18 -8.48
CA HIS A 26 15.67 4.18 -8.89
C HIS A 26 16.08 4.83 -10.22
N GLY A 27 15.18 4.77 -11.19
CA GLY A 27 15.37 5.29 -12.54
C GLY A 27 15.25 4.23 -13.64
N LYS A 28 15.14 2.95 -13.26
CA LYS A 28 14.71 1.85 -14.13
C LYS A 28 13.39 1.28 -13.64
N GLU A 29 12.41 2.15 -13.36
CA GLU A 29 11.07 1.72 -13.01
C GLU A 29 10.47 0.96 -14.18
N SER A 30 10.46 -0.35 -14.08
CA SER A 30 9.82 -1.22 -15.04
C SER A 30 8.33 -1.31 -14.68
N TYR A 31 7.51 -0.58 -15.40
CA TYR A 31 6.07 -0.83 -15.35
C TYR A 31 5.76 -2.17 -16.03
N THR A 32 4.69 -2.80 -15.58
CA THR A 32 4.21 -4.02 -16.22
C THR A 32 3.81 -3.75 -17.67
N HIS A 33 4.22 -4.64 -18.58
CA HIS A 33 3.80 -4.63 -19.97
C HIS A 33 2.52 -5.47 -20.10
N PRO A 34 1.38 -4.89 -20.54
CA PRO A 34 0.11 -5.61 -20.62
C PRO A 34 0.14 -6.87 -21.48
N GLU A 35 1.01 -6.91 -22.50
CA GLU A 35 1.22 -8.09 -23.34
C GLU A 35 1.80 -9.27 -22.55
N GLU A 36 2.75 -8.99 -21.67
CA GLU A 36 3.38 -10.00 -20.81
C GLU A 36 2.39 -10.54 -19.77
N VAL A 37 1.45 -9.70 -19.29
CA VAL A 37 0.37 -10.13 -18.39
C VAL A 37 -0.53 -11.16 -19.07
N GLU A 38 -0.96 -10.89 -20.30
CA GLU A 38 -1.79 -11.77 -21.09
C GLU A 38 -1.09 -13.11 -21.36
N GLU A 39 0.17 -13.08 -21.80
CA GLU A 39 0.97 -14.26 -22.01
C GLU A 39 1.16 -15.07 -20.72
N PHE A 40 1.53 -14.40 -19.63
CA PHE A 40 1.78 -15.04 -18.33
C PHE A 40 0.53 -15.76 -17.82
N VAL A 41 -0.62 -15.09 -17.80
CA VAL A 41 -1.88 -15.68 -17.36
C VAL A 41 -2.28 -16.87 -18.23
N SER A 42 -2.17 -16.73 -19.55
CA SER A 42 -2.52 -17.82 -20.49
C SER A 42 -1.63 -19.05 -20.32
N ARG A 43 -0.35 -18.87 -19.99
CA ARG A 43 0.61 -19.96 -19.83
C ARG A 43 0.58 -20.62 -18.46
N THR A 44 0.27 -19.85 -17.40
CA THR A 44 0.32 -20.35 -16.02
C THR A 44 -1.03 -20.77 -15.48
N GLY A 45 -2.13 -20.17 -15.96
CA GLY A 45 -3.47 -20.38 -15.43
C GLY A 45 -3.63 -19.89 -14.00
N CYS A 46 -2.86 -18.87 -13.56
CA CYS A 46 -2.98 -18.33 -12.21
C CYS A 46 -4.34 -17.62 -12.01
N ASP A 47 -4.83 -17.63 -10.77
CA ASP A 47 -6.15 -17.06 -10.42
C ASP A 47 -6.14 -15.53 -10.29
N SER A 48 -4.99 -14.95 -9.99
CA SER A 48 -4.80 -13.51 -9.89
C SER A 48 -3.32 -13.15 -10.12
N LEU A 49 -3.05 -11.91 -10.54
CA LEU A 49 -1.70 -11.47 -10.83
C LEU A 49 -1.42 -10.10 -10.22
N ALA A 50 -0.27 -9.96 -9.58
CA ALA A 50 0.23 -8.65 -9.13
C ALA A 50 0.94 -7.94 -10.28
N ILE A 51 0.59 -6.67 -10.51
CA ILE A 51 1.21 -5.83 -11.56
C ILE A 51 1.85 -4.58 -10.96
N ALA A 52 2.84 -4.03 -11.66
CA ALA A 52 3.52 -2.79 -11.30
C ALA A 52 2.97 -1.62 -12.13
N ILE A 53 2.27 -0.71 -11.47
CA ILE A 53 1.71 0.51 -12.06
C ILE A 53 2.23 1.79 -11.38
N GLY A 54 3.38 1.71 -10.69
CA GLY A 54 3.99 2.83 -9.96
C GLY A 54 3.86 2.74 -8.44
N THR A 55 3.44 1.58 -7.91
CA THR A 55 3.50 1.30 -6.48
C THR A 55 4.89 0.78 -6.08
N SER A 56 5.29 1.00 -4.82
CA SER A 56 6.59 0.61 -4.29
C SER A 56 6.47 0.27 -2.80
N HIS A 57 7.30 -0.62 -2.29
CA HIS A 57 7.29 -1.03 -0.88
C HIS A 57 7.88 0.04 0.06
N GLY A 58 7.52 -0.03 1.35
CA GLY A 58 8.03 0.85 2.40
C GLY A 58 7.29 2.18 2.55
N ALA A 59 7.83 3.05 3.41
CA ALA A 59 7.27 4.37 3.72
C ALA A 59 7.96 5.52 2.93
N TYR A 60 9.01 5.22 2.19
CA TYR A 60 9.77 6.16 1.34
C TYR A 60 9.69 5.69 -0.11
N LYS A 61 8.48 5.69 -0.65
CA LYS A 61 8.18 5.15 -1.98
C LYS A 61 8.72 6.01 -3.13
N PHE A 62 8.88 7.31 -2.89
CA PHE A 62 9.29 8.29 -3.87
C PHE A 62 10.38 9.19 -3.31
N LYS A 63 11.32 9.60 -4.14
CA LYS A 63 12.24 10.68 -3.79
C LYS A 63 11.50 12.02 -3.83
N PRO A 64 11.82 13.00 -2.96
CA PRO A 64 11.20 14.33 -3.01
C PRO A 64 11.29 15.00 -4.39
N SER A 65 12.33 14.70 -5.16
CA SER A 65 12.53 15.19 -6.54
C SER A 65 11.53 14.62 -7.57
N GLN A 66 10.87 13.52 -7.24
CA GLN A 66 9.85 12.90 -8.09
C GLN A 66 8.45 13.41 -7.76
N CYS A 67 8.30 14.13 -6.66
CA CYS A 67 7.04 14.61 -6.14
C CYS A 67 6.84 16.10 -6.42
N THR A 68 5.58 16.53 -6.49
CA THR A 68 5.20 17.92 -6.36
C THR A 68 4.82 18.24 -4.91
N ARG A 69 4.60 19.52 -4.57
CA ARG A 69 4.06 19.90 -3.26
C ARG A 69 2.67 20.52 -3.46
N ASN A 70 1.72 20.10 -2.64
CA ASN A 70 0.40 20.74 -2.61
C ASN A 70 0.45 22.09 -1.83
N ALA A 71 -0.70 22.76 -1.71
CA ALA A 71 -0.84 24.03 -1.02
C ALA A 71 -0.42 23.96 0.47
N ASP A 72 -0.54 22.80 1.11
CA ASP A 72 -0.16 22.54 2.49
C ASP A 72 1.32 22.15 2.65
N GLY A 73 2.10 22.18 1.56
CA GLY A 73 3.51 21.80 1.54
C GLY A 73 3.76 20.27 1.60
N ILE A 74 2.73 19.45 1.53
CA ILE A 74 2.82 17.99 1.56
C ILE A 74 3.27 17.49 0.18
N LEU A 75 4.19 16.54 0.17
CA LEU A 75 4.63 15.89 -1.05
C LEU A 75 3.48 15.10 -1.69
N VAL A 76 3.32 15.24 -3.00
CA VAL A 76 2.34 14.51 -3.81
C VAL A 76 3.12 13.71 -4.84
N PRO A 77 3.03 12.37 -4.82
CA PRO A 77 3.72 11.52 -5.78
C PRO A 77 3.12 11.62 -7.18
N PRO A 78 3.84 11.15 -8.21
CA PRO A 78 3.26 11.01 -9.53
C PRO A 78 2.04 10.07 -9.51
N PRO A 79 1.09 10.25 -10.43
CA PRO A 79 -0.09 9.39 -10.49
C PRO A 79 0.29 7.96 -10.89
N LEU A 80 -0.50 6.99 -10.42
CA LEU A 80 -0.39 5.61 -10.86
C LEU A 80 -0.67 5.53 -12.38
N ARG A 81 -0.02 4.58 -13.05
CA ARG A 81 -0.19 4.29 -14.47
C ARG A 81 -1.51 3.53 -14.72
N PHE A 82 -2.62 4.27 -14.62
CA PHE A 82 -3.94 3.71 -14.89
C PHE A 82 -4.11 3.25 -16.34
N ASP A 83 -3.39 3.86 -17.28
CA ASP A 83 -3.32 3.44 -18.66
C ASP A 83 -2.84 1.97 -18.80
N VAL A 84 -1.84 1.56 -18.01
CA VAL A 84 -1.37 0.17 -17.95
C VAL A 84 -2.44 -0.74 -17.37
N LEU A 85 -3.09 -0.34 -16.27
CA LEU A 85 -4.16 -1.11 -15.64
C LEU A 85 -5.35 -1.29 -16.59
N GLU A 86 -5.78 -0.23 -17.25
CA GLU A 86 -6.90 -0.24 -18.20
C GLU A 86 -6.61 -1.12 -19.42
N GLU A 87 -5.38 -1.13 -19.94
CA GLU A 87 -5.00 -2.03 -21.04
C GLU A 87 -4.93 -3.49 -20.56
N CYS A 88 -4.47 -3.78 -19.35
CA CYS A 88 -4.55 -5.13 -18.78
C CYS A 88 -6.01 -5.61 -18.67
N ILE A 89 -6.92 -4.75 -18.22
CA ILE A 89 -8.36 -5.05 -18.12
C ILE A 89 -8.97 -5.37 -19.49
N LYS A 90 -8.59 -4.61 -20.50
CA LYS A 90 -9.07 -4.80 -21.87
C LYS A 90 -8.61 -6.14 -22.46
N ARG A 91 -7.36 -6.55 -22.19
CA ARG A 91 -6.80 -7.83 -22.67
C ARG A 91 -7.35 -9.04 -21.91
N LEU A 92 -7.58 -8.89 -20.60
CA LEU A 92 -8.05 -9.93 -19.69
C LEU A 92 -9.30 -9.47 -18.95
N PRO A 93 -10.46 -9.38 -19.62
CA PRO A 93 -11.69 -8.92 -18.98
C PRO A 93 -12.08 -9.81 -17.79
N GLY A 94 -12.31 -9.18 -16.63
CA GLY A 94 -12.72 -9.87 -15.40
C GLY A 94 -11.61 -10.62 -14.66
N PHE A 95 -10.37 -10.53 -15.12
CA PHE A 95 -9.25 -11.15 -14.43
C PHE A 95 -8.84 -10.32 -13.19
N PRO A 96 -8.66 -10.98 -12.01
CA PRO A 96 -8.34 -10.29 -10.76
C PRO A 96 -6.91 -9.74 -10.73
N ILE A 97 -6.76 -8.44 -10.52
CA ILE A 97 -5.47 -7.75 -10.40
C ILE A 97 -5.16 -7.48 -8.93
N VAL A 98 -3.89 -7.59 -8.57
CA VAL A 98 -3.36 -7.30 -7.23
C VAL A 98 -2.36 -6.15 -7.30
N LEU A 99 -2.39 -5.26 -6.32
CA LEU A 99 -1.37 -4.23 -6.12
C LEU A 99 -0.55 -4.50 -4.85
N HIS A 100 0.76 -4.62 -5.01
CA HIS A 100 1.75 -4.61 -3.94
C HIS A 100 2.26 -3.19 -3.68
N GLY A 101 2.93 -2.99 -2.54
CA GLY A 101 3.57 -1.72 -2.20
C GLY A 101 2.63 -0.52 -2.13
N SER A 102 1.38 -0.73 -1.76
CA SER A 102 0.28 0.23 -1.90
C SER A 102 -0.11 0.94 -0.61
N SER A 103 0.76 0.93 0.43
CA SER A 103 0.52 1.72 1.63
C SER A 103 0.42 3.21 1.31
N SER A 104 -0.55 3.90 1.92
CA SER A 104 -0.79 5.34 1.69
C SER A 104 0.09 6.24 2.55
N VAL A 105 0.74 5.68 3.57
CA VAL A 105 1.59 6.42 4.52
C VAL A 105 0.85 7.63 5.09
N PRO A 106 -0.22 7.40 5.91
CA PRO A 106 -1.08 8.48 6.38
C PRO A 106 -0.27 9.53 7.14
N GLN A 107 -0.33 10.78 6.69
CA GLN A 107 0.51 11.87 7.19
C GLN A 107 0.25 12.20 8.66
N GLU A 108 -0.93 11.91 9.17
CA GLU A 108 -1.25 12.04 10.59
C GLU A 108 -0.36 11.16 11.47
N PHE A 109 -0.11 9.91 11.06
CA PHE A 109 0.77 9.00 11.80
C PHE A 109 2.25 9.35 11.61
N VAL A 110 2.66 9.80 10.42
CA VAL A 110 4.01 10.32 10.21
C VAL A 110 4.28 11.52 11.11
N LYS A 111 3.35 12.47 11.18
CA LYS A 111 3.42 13.62 12.09
C LYS A 111 3.47 13.17 13.54
N MET A 112 2.65 12.21 13.94
CA MET A 112 2.65 11.66 15.30
C MET A 112 4.00 11.03 15.64
N VAL A 113 4.56 10.18 14.77
CA VAL A 113 5.89 9.59 14.94
C VAL A 113 6.95 10.68 15.14
N ASN A 114 6.96 11.70 14.29
CA ASN A 114 7.94 12.80 14.36
C ASN A 114 7.77 13.67 15.62
N THR A 115 6.53 13.93 16.02
CA THR A 115 6.24 14.73 17.24
C THR A 115 6.75 14.04 18.51
N TYR A 116 6.68 12.72 18.57
CA TYR A 116 7.02 11.94 19.75
C TYR A 116 8.38 11.20 19.61
N GLY A 117 9.38 11.91 19.10
CA GLY A 117 10.79 11.49 19.11
C GLY A 117 11.19 10.57 17.97
N GLY A 118 10.40 10.47 16.90
CA GLY A 118 10.80 9.86 15.66
C GLY A 118 11.45 10.85 14.70
N ASN A 119 11.96 10.32 13.59
CA ASN A 119 12.53 11.12 12.50
C ASN A 119 12.20 10.46 11.16
N MET A 120 11.08 10.84 10.59
CA MET A 120 10.62 10.36 9.29
C MET A 120 10.34 11.54 8.35
N PRO A 121 11.40 12.23 7.88
CA PRO A 121 11.23 13.30 6.91
C PRO A 121 10.81 12.71 5.56
N ASP A 122 9.94 13.42 4.85
CA ASP A 122 9.55 13.09 3.45
C ASP A 122 8.95 11.69 3.25
N ALA A 123 8.46 11.04 4.32
CA ALA A 123 7.76 9.76 4.20
C ALA A 123 6.43 9.98 3.46
N ILE A 124 6.23 9.24 2.35
CA ILE A 124 5.07 9.39 1.47
C ILE A 124 4.67 8.05 0.86
N GLY A 125 3.39 7.87 0.66
CA GLY A 125 2.79 6.68 0.05
C GLY A 125 1.89 7.00 -1.14
N ILE A 126 1.09 6.03 -1.52
CA ILE A 126 0.13 6.18 -2.62
C ILE A 126 -1.12 6.91 -2.11
N PRO A 127 -1.60 7.98 -2.78
CA PRO A 127 -2.83 8.66 -2.41
C PRO A 127 -4.04 7.72 -2.39
N GLU A 128 -4.88 7.84 -1.37
CA GLU A 128 -6.02 6.92 -1.17
C GLU A 128 -7.08 7.03 -2.27
N ASP A 129 -7.24 8.20 -2.87
CA ASP A 129 -8.13 8.41 -4.02
C ASP A 129 -7.69 7.59 -5.24
N GLN A 130 -6.39 7.45 -5.46
CA GLN A 130 -5.85 6.61 -6.52
C GLN A 130 -6.05 5.12 -6.22
N LEU A 131 -5.85 4.70 -4.96
CA LEU A 131 -6.15 3.33 -4.54
C LEU A 131 -7.65 3.03 -4.67
N ARG A 132 -8.51 4.00 -4.30
CA ARG A 132 -9.96 3.88 -4.48
C ARG A 132 -10.34 3.73 -5.95
N LYS A 133 -9.74 4.54 -6.83
CA LYS A 133 -9.94 4.41 -8.28
C LYS A 133 -9.52 3.03 -8.77
N ALA A 134 -8.36 2.53 -8.35
CA ALA A 134 -7.89 1.20 -8.72
C ALA A 134 -8.85 0.08 -8.25
N ALA A 135 -9.37 0.19 -7.02
CA ALA A 135 -10.34 -0.76 -6.46
C ALA A 135 -11.72 -0.73 -7.16
N GLN A 136 -12.06 0.35 -7.84
CA GLN A 136 -13.27 0.46 -8.67
C GLN A 136 -13.11 -0.18 -10.05
N LEU A 137 -11.89 -0.51 -10.44
CA LEU A 137 -11.54 -1.21 -11.67
C LEU A 137 -11.36 -2.72 -11.40
N ALA A 138 -10.29 -3.33 -11.90
CA ALA A 138 -10.03 -4.77 -11.74
C ALA A 138 -9.16 -5.12 -10.51
N VAL A 139 -8.75 -4.13 -9.71
CA VAL A 139 -7.92 -4.40 -8.54
C VAL A 139 -8.79 -4.97 -7.42
N CYS A 140 -8.63 -6.26 -7.17
CA CYS A 140 -9.39 -7.00 -6.16
C CYS A 140 -8.65 -7.14 -4.82
N LYS A 141 -7.35 -6.87 -4.78
CA LYS A 141 -6.51 -6.96 -3.59
C LYS A 141 -5.46 -5.84 -3.58
N ILE A 142 -5.34 -5.17 -2.45
CA ILE A 142 -4.35 -4.11 -2.20
C ILE A 142 -3.56 -4.46 -0.94
N ASN A 143 -2.24 -4.63 -1.08
CA ASN A 143 -1.37 -4.97 0.05
C ASN A 143 -0.93 -3.69 0.78
N ILE A 144 -1.24 -3.62 2.07
CA ILE A 144 -0.96 -2.47 2.95
C ILE A 144 -0.25 -2.99 4.20
N ASP A 145 0.96 -2.50 4.47
CA ASP A 145 1.76 -2.85 5.65
C ASP A 145 2.23 -1.60 6.41
N SER A 146 2.89 -0.65 5.73
CA SER A 146 3.48 0.53 6.37
C SER A 146 2.46 1.36 7.15
N ASP A 147 1.21 1.42 6.70
CA ASP A 147 0.16 2.17 7.39
C ASP A 147 -0.16 1.57 8.76
N ILE A 148 -0.18 0.22 8.86
CA ILE A 148 -0.38 -0.51 10.13
C ILE A 148 0.78 -0.23 11.08
N ARG A 149 2.01 -0.31 10.57
CA ARG A 149 3.23 -0.05 11.36
C ARG A 149 3.25 1.38 11.88
N LEU A 150 2.90 2.37 11.05
CA LEU A 150 2.86 3.78 11.43
C LEU A 150 1.77 4.06 12.48
N ALA A 151 0.58 3.53 12.30
CA ALA A 151 -0.52 3.67 13.26
C ALA A 151 -0.13 3.10 14.63
N MET A 152 0.46 1.91 14.66
CA MET A 152 0.92 1.27 15.88
C MET A 152 2.06 2.05 16.53
N THR A 153 3.13 2.33 15.78
CA THR A 153 4.34 2.98 16.29
C THR A 153 4.08 4.40 16.78
N GLY A 154 3.29 5.18 16.02
CA GLY A 154 2.94 6.54 16.41
C GLY A 154 2.20 6.59 17.74
N ASN A 155 1.22 5.71 17.93
CA ASN A 155 0.44 5.65 19.17
C ASN A 155 1.26 5.11 20.36
N ILE A 156 2.17 4.16 20.17
CA ILE A 156 3.08 3.69 21.22
C ILE A 156 4.01 4.82 21.65
N ARG A 157 4.63 5.56 20.70
CA ARG A 157 5.50 6.70 21.00
C ARG A 157 4.77 7.80 21.77
N LYS A 158 3.57 8.17 21.30
CA LYS A 158 2.69 9.11 21.97
C LYS A 158 2.41 8.67 23.40
N TYR A 159 2.04 7.41 23.59
CA TYR A 159 1.71 6.86 24.89
C TYR A 159 2.90 6.96 25.88
N PHE A 160 4.09 6.56 25.48
CA PHE A 160 5.28 6.67 26.33
C PHE A 160 5.66 8.11 26.69
N TYR A 161 5.40 9.04 25.77
CA TYR A 161 5.62 10.45 26.04
C TYR A 161 4.64 11.01 27.08
N GLU A 162 3.36 10.63 26.97
CA GLU A 162 2.28 11.09 27.86
C GLU A 162 2.26 10.37 29.22
N HIS A 163 2.80 9.14 29.27
CA HIS A 163 2.81 8.28 30.45
C HIS A 163 4.20 7.66 30.70
N PRO A 164 5.20 8.47 31.08
CA PRO A 164 6.59 8.02 31.17
C PRO A 164 6.85 6.97 32.26
N ASP A 165 5.94 6.84 33.23
CA ASP A 165 5.98 5.87 34.33
C ASP A 165 5.30 4.53 33.98
N HIS A 166 4.59 4.45 32.88
CA HIS A 166 3.91 3.23 32.45
C HIS A 166 4.85 2.29 31.70
N PHE A 167 4.88 1.03 32.10
CA PHE A 167 5.74 -0.01 31.51
C PHE A 167 5.01 -1.29 31.11
N ASP A 168 3.72 -1.45 31.47
CA ASP A 168 2.97 -2.65 31.13
C ASP A 168 2.53 -2.63 29.65
N PRO A 169 2.90 -3.63 28.83
CA PRO A 169 2.48 -3.71 27.42
C PRO A 169 0.97 -3.61 27.19
N ARG A 170 0.16 -4.07 28.10
CA ARG A 170 -1.31 -3.98 28.00
C ARG A 170 -1.79 -2.54 27.96
N GLN A 171 -1.07 -1.62 28.61
CA GLN A 171 -1.40 -0.21 28.66
C GLN A 171 -1.08 0.48 27.33
N TYR A 172 0.15 0.37 26.82
CA TYR A 172 0.56 1.08 25.61
C TYR A 172 0.13 0.40 24.31
N LEU A 173 -0.09 -0.93 24.33
CA LEU A 173 -0.62 -1.62 23.15
C LEU A 173 -2.14 -1.45 22.97
N LYS A 174 -2.89 -1.13 24.02
CA LYS A 174 -4.34 -0.94 23.90
C LYS A 174 -4.71 0.21 22.95
N PRO A 175 -4.22 1.45 23.12
CA PRO A 175 -4.48 2.54 22.17
C PRO A 175 -3.88 2.26 20.78
N ALA A 176 -2.70 1.63 20.71
CA ALA A 176 -2.09 1.27 19.44
C ALA A 176 -2.96 0.28 18.63
N ARG A 177 -3.51 -0.75 19.28
CA ARG A 177 -4.45 -1.69 18.64
C ARG A 177 -5.73 -1.00 18.19
N GLN A 178 -6.25 -0.06 18.98
CA GLN A 178 -7.45 0.69 18.58
C GLN A 178 -7.16 1.52 17.34
N ALA A 179 -6.03 2.24 17.28
CA ALA A 179 -5.65 3.01 16.11
C ALA A 179 -5.50 2.15 14.84
N VAL A 180 -4.91 0.95 14.96
CA VAL A 180 -4.85 0.00 13.85
C VAL A 180 -6.25 -0.44 13.42
N LYS A 181 -7.15 -0.76 14.37
CA LYS A 181 -8.52 -1.14 14.05
C LYS A 181 -9.25 -0.03 13.29
N ASP A 182 -9.13 1.20 13.75
CA ASP A 182 -9.81 2.35 13.12
C ASP A 182 -9.25 2.63 11.74
N MET A 183 -7.93 2.55 11.56
CA MET A 183 -7.28 2.69 10.26
C MET A 183 -7.70 1.58 9.29
N VAL A 184 -7.77 0.33 9.72
CA VAL A 184 -8.23 -0.78 8.87
C VAL A 184 -9.71 -0.60 8.49
N ALA A 185 -10.56 -0.18 9.43
CA ALA A 185 -11.96 0.14 9.13
C ALA A 185 -12.09 1.25 8.10
N HIS A 186 -11.28 2.33 8.23
CA HIS A 186 -11.20 3.39 7.23
C HIS A 186 -10.83 2.86 5.84
N LYS A 187 -9.81 1.99 5.75
CA LYS A 187 -9.40 1.38 4.47
C LYS A 187 -10.51 0.54 3.84
N ILE A 188 -11.22 -0.26 4.62
CA ILE A 188 -12.34 -1.09 4.15
C ILE A 188 -13.43 -0.22 3.54
N VAL A 189 -13.83 0.85 4.23
CA VAL A 189 -14.93 1.71 3.80
C VAL A 189 -14.50 2.65 2.68
N HIS A 190 -13.44 3.42 2.89
CA HIS A 190 -13.12 4.56 2.04
C HIS A 190 -12.15 4.24 0.89
N VAL A 191 -11.29 3.24 1.06
CA VAL A 191 -10.32 2.87 0.02
C VAL A 191 -10.82 1.67 -0.78
N LEU A 192 -11.12 0.56 -0.13
CA LEU A 192 -11.56 -0.66 -0.82
C LEU A 192 -13.05 -0.60 -1.21
N GLY A 193 -13.91 -0.02 -0.37
CA GLY A 193 -15.36 -0.03 -0.55
C GLY A 193 -15.94 -1.43 -0.49
N SER A 194 -15.39 -2.25 0.39
CA SER A 194 -15.79 -3.65 0.60
C SER A 194 -16.68 -3.86 1.83
N ASP A 195 -17.06 -2.79 2.53
CA ASP A 195 -17.99 -2.81 3.64
C ASP A 195 -19.36 -3.35 3.22
N GLY A 196 -19.92 -4.24 4.03
CA GLY A 196 -21.22 -4.88 3.77
C GLY A 196 -21.25 -5.84 2.59
N LYS A 197 -20.08 -6.28 2.07
CA LYS A 197 -19.98 -7.17 0.91
C LYS A 197 -19.47 -8.58 1.25
N ALA A 198 -19.34 -8.89 2.53
CA ALA A 198 -18.94 -10.21 3.01
C ALA A 198 -20.17 -11.12 3.21
#